data_bf7bb1da87d7cd723127ba5ecec37e14
#
_entry.id   bf7bb1da87d7cd723127ba5ecec37e14
#
_cell.length_a   1.000
_cell.length_b   1.000
_cell.length_c   1.000
_cell.angle_alpha   90.00
_cell.angle_beta   90.00
_cell.angle_gamma   90.00
#
_symmetry.space_group_name_H-M   'P 1'
#
loop_
_entity.id
_entity.type
_entity.pdbx_description
1 polymer ?
#
loop_
_entity_poly.entity_id
_entity_poly.type
_entity_poly.pdbx_seq_one_letter_code
_entity_poly.pdbx_strand_id
1 'polypeptide(L)'
;MKKNNQSIDTLVLITNRQLLKDDISLATYGVALSRGIERIQKYGKHCINHTEESSLTYNIRRAYRSTVKANLHSTKLPDARADSAEPDNWMRNHSSLYTLCRDTDLPFEEYLQLCDAIGDTVVHHGKVITNREQLAIVLATAKRIHLPTNLIRYWQSEQEELWITLQQHFHDITMWSTVHNEDDIKLLASLGIPNLEYVLISPIFPTPCKTGHPGIGVKRGKELLKQIQTHYPQVQGIALGGIHEHNYQTCLQHSITGVAIMSDFMKRVHSHIDI
;
A
#
# COMPACT_ATOMS: atom_id res chain seq x y z
N MET A 1 -22.95 10.75 24.76
CA MET A 1 -22.84 9.47 24.03
C MET A 1 -21.36 9.17 23.81
N LYS A 2 -20.82 8.09 24.41
CA LYS A 2 -19.45 7.63 24.13
C LYS A 2 -19.43 7.18 22.65
N LYS A 3 -18.67 7.89 21.78
CA LYS A 3 -18.38 7.38 20.43
C LYS A 3 -17.65 6.05 20.63
N ASN A 4 -18.30 4.94 20.29
CA ASN A 4 -17.62 3.65 20.19
C ASN A 4 -16.60 3.79 19.04
N ASN A 5 -15.35 4.08 19.36
CA ASN A 5 -14.27 4.08 18.39
C ASN A 5 -13.98 2.61 18.04
N GLN A 6 -14.56 2.14 16.94
CA GLN A 6 -14.18 0.84 16.38
C GLN A 6 -12.70 0.90 15.97
N SER A 7 -12.00 -0.20 16.23
CA SER A 7 -10.61 -0.38 15.79
C SER A 7 -10.56 -0.59 14.28
N ILE A 8 -9.55 -0.06 13.64
CA ILE A 8 -9.21 -0.35 12.24
C ILE A 8 -8.48 -1.70 12.23
N ASP A 9 -8.97 -2.69 11.47
CA ASP A 9 -8.24 -3.97 11.36
C ASP A 9 -6.98 -3.78 10.52
N THR A 10 -7.09 -3.08 9.38
CA THR A 10 -5.95 -2.84 8.50
C THR A 10 -5.87 -1.38 8.07
N LEU A 11 -4.78 -0.72 8.40
CA LEU A 11 -4.44 0.62 7.92
C LEU A 11 -3.43 0.52 6.78
N VAL A 12 -3.74 1.13 5.64
CA VAL A 12 -2.84 1.22 4.49
C VAL A 12 -2.44 2.67 4.26
N LEU A 13 -1.15 2.93 4.31
CA LEU A 13 -0.55 4.19 3.91
C LEU A 13 -0.20 4.12 2.42
N ILE A 14 -0.57 5.14 1.63
CA ILE A 14 -0.25 5.17 0.21
C ILE A 14 0.74 6.31 -0.03
N THR A 15 1.88 5.99 -0.61
CA THR A 15 2.89 6.98 -0.98
C THR A 15 2.52 7.67 -2.30
N ASN A 16 2.86 8.95 -2.41
CA ASN A 16 2.76 9.70 -3.67
C ASN A 16 3.61 10.96 -3.59
N ARG A 17 4.85 10.88 -4.06
CA ARG A 17 5.81 12.00 -4.08
C ARG A 17 5.28 13.23 -4.82
N GLN A 18 4.45 13.05 -5.85
CA GLN A 18 3.85 14.17 -6.61
C GLN A 18 2.92 15.07 -5.79
N LEU A 19 2.51 14.65 -4.58
CA LEU A 19 1.77 15.50 -3.64
C LEU A 19 2.67 16.41 -2.81
N LEU A 20 3.99 16.26 -2.89
CA LEU A 20 4.95 17.16 -2.28
C LEU A 20 5.23 18.31 -3.24
N LYS A 21 5.37 19.53 -2.69
CA LYS A 21 5.43 20.76 -3.51
C LYS A 21 6.81 21.07 -4.09
N ASP A 22 7.86 20.46 -3.57
CA ASP A 22 9.25 20.85 -3.85
C ASP A 22 10.04 19.71 -4.49
N ASP A 23 11.16 20.07 -5.09
CA ASP A 23 12.12 19.16 -5.72
C ASP A 23 12.95 18.48 -4.63
N ILE A 24 12.33 17.49 -3.97
CA ILE A 24 12.90 16.78 -2.82
C ILE A 24 13.76 15.62 -3.31
N SER A 25 14.99 15.52 -2.79
CA SER A 25 15.85 14.37 -3.10
C SER A 25 15.21 13.05 -2.65
N LEU A 26 15.44 11.98 -3.38
CA LEU A 26 14.94 10.65 -3.03
C LEU A 26 15.36 10.23 -1.61
N ALA A 27 16.59 10.55 -1.21
CA ALA A 27 17.11 10.25 0.11
C ALA A 27 16.31 10.97 1.22
N THR A 28 16.05 12.26 1.05
CA THR A 28 15.24 13.06 1.98
C THR A 28 13.82 12.52 2.07
N TYR A 29 13.21 12.22 0.92
CA TYR A 29 11.86 11.63 0.86
C TYR A 29 11.81 10.26 1.56
N GLY A 30 12.76 9.37 1.29
CA GLY A 30 12.82 8.04 1.92
C GLY A 30 12.94 8.12 3.44
N VAL A 31 13.75 9.02 3.98
CA VAL A 31 13.87 9.25 5.43
C VAL A 31 12.59 9.81 6.03
N ALA A 32 11.94 10.77 5.37
CA ALA A 32 10.68 11.34 5.84
C ALA A 32 9.56 10.29 5.85
N LEU A 33 9.48 9.42 4.83
CA LEU A 33 8.56 8.29 4.79
C LEU A 33 8.80 7.33 5.95
N SER A 34 10.04 6.87 6.15
CA SER A 34 10.38 5.97 7.26
C SER A 34 9.95 6.55 8.61
N ARG A 35 10.28 7.81 8.87
CA ARG A 35 9.88 8.49 10.12
C ARG A 35 8.36 8.57 10.29
N GLY A 36 7.64 8.92 9.22
CA GLY A 36 6.18 8.96 9.24
C GLY A 36 5.56 7.59 9.55
N ILE A 37 6.07 6.53 8.95
CA ILE A 37 5.64 5.15 9.15
C ILE A 37 5.96 4.69 10.58
N GLU A 38 7.20 4.87 11.05
CA GLU A 38 7.63 4.49 12.40
C GLU A 38 6.79 5.13 13.50
N ARG A 39 6.42 6.41 13.33
CA ARG A 39 5.52 7.09 14.27
C ARG A 39 4.14 6.45 14.33
N ILE A 40 3.57 6.07 13.19
CA ILE A 40 2.26 5.41 13.14
C ILE A 40 2.37 4.00 13.73
N GLN A 41 3.43 3.24 13.41
CA GLN A 41 3.71 1.91 13.95
C GLN A 41 3.84 1.91 15.47
N LYS A 42 4.57 2.87 16.04
CA LYS A 42 4.79 2.97 17.50
C LYS A 42 3.50 3.00 18.29
N TYR A 43 2.42 3.48 17.71
CA TYR A 43 1.13 3.62 18.39
C TYR A 43 0.11 2.54 17.97
N GLY A 44 0.42 1.68 16.99
CA GLY A 44 -0.43 0.57 16.57
C GLY A 44 -0.33 -0.64 17.51
N LYS A 45 -1.41 -1.41 17.59
CA LYS A 45 -1.38 -2.72 18.28
C LYS A 45 -0.71 -3.73 17.33
N HIS A 46 0.54 -4.10 17.64
CA HIS A 46 1.31 -5.02 16.81
C HIS A 46 0.68 -6.40 16.66
N CYS A 47 0.49 -6.83 15.43
CA CYS A 47 0.52 -8.23 15.02
C CYS A 47 1.07 -8.34 13.60
N ILE A 48 2.38 -8.15 13.42
CA ILE A 48 3.04 -8.65 12.22
C ILE A 48 3.54 -10.05 12.59
N ASN A 49 2.82 -11.09 12.16
CA ASN A 49 3.33 -12.46 12.25
C ASN A 49 4.53 -12.57 11.30
N HIS A 50 5.72 -12.69 11.87
CA HIS A 50 6.94 -13.06 11.13
C HIS A 50 6.77 -14.51 10.64
N THR A 51 6.43 -14.68 9.37
CA THR A 51 6.62 -15.97 8.70
C THR A 51 8.11 -16.17 8.45
N GLU A 52 8.63 -17.35 8.77
CA GLU A 52 10.04 -17.72 8.55
C GLU A 52 10.43 -17.49 7.08
N GLU A 53 11.44 -16.67 6.89
CA GLU A 53 11.99 -16.32 5.58
C GLU A 53 12.97 -17.39 5.13
N SER A 54 12.92 -17.82 3.86
CA SER A 54 13.93 -18.75 3.34
C SER A 54 15.32 -18.14 3.41
N SER A 55 16.35 -18.93 3.70
CA SER A 55 17.73 -18.46 3.89
C SER A 55 18.31 -17.72 2.66
N LEU A 56 17.88 -18.10 1.46
CA LEU A 56 18.30 -17.48 0.20
C LEU A 56 17.69 -16.07 0.04
N THR A 57 16.40 -15.93 0.30
CA THR A 57 15.69 -14.64 0.24
C THR A 57 16.24 -13.67 1.29
N TYR A 58 16.55 -14.16 2.49
CA TYR A 58 17.20 -13.38 3.55
C TYR A 58 18.57 -12.84 3.12
N ASN A 59 19.39 -13.67 2.49
CA ASN A 59 20.74 -13.28 2.07
C ASN A 59 20.70 -12.25 0.92
N ILE A 60 19.80 -12.39 -0.05
CA ILE A 60 19.63 -11.42 -1.15
C ILE A 60 19.15 -10.08 -0.57
N ARG A 61 18.15 -10.07 0.30
CA ARG A 61 17.66 -8.86 0.99
C ARG A 61 18.75 -8.21 1.84
N ARG A 62 19.52 -9.00 2.58
CA ARG A 62 20.61 -8.48 3.43
C ARG A 62 21.70 -7.83 2.61
N ALA A 63 22.13 -8.44 1.49
CA ALA A 63 23.14 -7.88 0.59
C ALA A 63 22.65 -6.56 -0.03
N TYR A 64 21.41 -6.52 -0.50
CA TYR A 64 20.79 -5.32 -1.06
C TYR A 64 20.62 -4.21 0.00
N ARG A 65 20.07 -4.52 1.18
CA ARG A 65 19.92 -3.58 2.30
C ARG A 65 21.25 -2.99 2.78
N SER A 66 22.35 -3.76 2.77
CA SER A 66 23.66 -3.24 3.18
C SER A 66 24.19 -2.19 2.21
N THR A 67 23.94 -2.37 0.91
CA THR A 67 24.34 -1.42 -0.14
C THR A 67 23.50 -0.13 -0.08
N VAL A 68 22.19 -0.26 0.09
CA VAL A 68 21.25 0.88 0.16
C VAL A 68 21.43 1.68 1.45
N LYS A 69 21.60 1.02 2.61
CA LYS A 69 21.87 1.72 3.89
C LYS A 69 23.15 2.54 3.86
N ALA A 70 24.19 2.07 3.20
CA ALA A 70 25.45 2.83 3.05
C ALA A 70 25.21 4.15 2.31
N ASN A 71 24.31 4.17 1.33
CA ASN A 71 23.97 5.38 0.56
C ASN A 71 23.01 6.33 1.30
N LEU A 72 22.07 5.80 2.09
CA LEU A 72 21.11 6.60 2.86
C LEU A 72 21.71 7.23 4.13
N HIS A 73 22.68 6.56 4.78
CA HIS A 73 23.32 7.06 6.01
C HIS A 73 24.27 8.25 5.79
N SER A 74 24.63 8.59 4.54
CA SER A 74 25.43 9.79 4.24
C SER A 74 24.65 11.10 4.35
N THR A 75 23.34 11.06 4.39
CA THR A 75 22.46 12.24 4.50
C THR A 75 22.20 12.53 5.99
N LYS A 76 23.01 13.41 6.60
CA LYS A 76 22.68 14.00 7.90
C LYS A 76 21.51 14.96 7.71
N LEU A 77 20.29 14.49 7.97
CA LEU A 77 19.18 15.40 8.23
C LEU A 77 19.40 16.07 9.60
N PRO A 78 19.06 17.37 9.75
CA PRO A 78 19.09 18.03 11.05
C PRO A 78 18.31 17.22 12.08
N ASP A 79 18.80 17.19 13.32
CA ASP A 79 18.08 16.59 14.44
C ASP A 79 16.67 17.23 14.49
N ALA A 80 15.68 16.40 14.20
CA ALA A 80 14.28 16.83 14.29
C ALA A 80 14.04 17.29 15.73
N ARG A 81 13.86 18.59 15.94
CA ARG A 81 13.26 19.11 17.17
C ARG A 81 12.01 18.25 17.40
N ALA A 82 11.82 17.79 18.63
CA ALA A 82 10.69 16.97 19.00
C ALA A 82 9.40 17.66 18.52
N ASP A 83 8.96 17.29 17.33
CA ASP A 83 7.75 17.81 16.77
C ASP A 83 6.60 17.23 17.58
N SER A 84 5.92 18.14 18.33
CA SER A 84 4.84 17.79 19.23
C SER A 84 3.55 17.35 18.53
N ALA A 85 3.54 17.32 17.19
CA ALA A 85 2.41 16.82 16.41
C ALA A 85 2.34 15.29 16.50
N GLU A 86 1.66 14.82 17.53
CA GLU A 86 1.30 13.39 17.62
C GLU A 86 0.43 13.00 16.41
N PRO A 87 0.58 11.76 15.86
CA PRO A 87 -0.30 11.26 14.81
C PRO A 87 -1.75 11.40 15.26
N ASP A 88 -2.66 11.78 14.34
CA ASP A 88 -4.09 11.89 14.67
C ASP A 88 -4.56 10.62 15.35
N ASN A 89 -5.27 10.78 16.43
CA ASN A 89 -5.61 9.70 17.37
C ASN A 89 -6.30 8.50 16.69
N TRP A 90 -6.94 8.73 15.54
CA TRP A 90 -7.64 7.69 14.79
C TRP A 90 -6.70 6.71 14.06
N MET A 91 -5.54 7.16 13.58
CA MET A 91 -4.54 6.30 12.91
C MET A 91 -3.82 5.36 13.87
N ARG A 92 -3.87 5.62 15.18
CA ARG A 92 -3.20 4.81 16.20
C ARG A 92 -3.94 3.51 16.53
N ASN A 93 -5.22 3.44 16.20
CA ASN A 93 -6.08 2.33 16.57
C ASN A 93 -6.23 1.35 15.40
N HIS A 94 -5.14 0.72 14.99
CA HIS A 94 -5.11 -0.32 13.96
C HIS A 94 -4.43 -1.59 14.46
N SER A 95 -4.78 -2.73 13.85
CA SER A 95 -4.18 -4.03 14.15
C SER A 95 -3.03 -4.37 13.18
N SER A 96 -3.18 -4.02 11.90
CA SER A 96 -2.16 -4.23 10.86
C SER A 96 -1.85 -2.93 10.12
N LEU A 97 -0.58 -2.72 9.76
CA LEU A 97 -0.12 -1.57 9.00
C LEU A 97 0.63 -2.02 7.76
N TYR A 98 0.26 -1.46 6.61
CA TYR A 98 0.96 -1.65 5.35
C TYR A 98 1.21 -0.30 4.67
N THR A 99 2.20 -0.28 3.78
CA THR A 99 2.52 0.90 2.97
C THR A 99 2.55 0.51 1.50
N LEU A 100 1.54 0.93 0.76
CA LEU A 100 1.50 0.76 -0.69
C LEU A 100 2.39 1.83 -1.33
N CYS A 101 3.55 1.40 -1.85
CA CYS A 101 4.48 2.27 -2.57
C CYS A 101 3.92 2.56 -3.97
N ARG A 102 3.38 3.78 -4.16
CA ARG A 102 2.71 4.20 -5.39
C ARG A 102 3.53 5.21 -6.21
N ASP A 103 4.77 5.43 -5.88
CA ASP A 103 5.69 6.31 -6.62
C ASP A 103 6.19 5.62 -7.91
N THR A 104 5.24 5.30 -8.80
CA THR A 104 5.45 4.48 -9.99
C THR A 104 6.01 5.26 -11.20
N ASP A 105 6.36 6.51 -11.00
CA ASP A 105 7.06 7.41 -11.93
C ASP A 105 8.57 7.41 -11.72
N LEU A 106 9.05 6.80 -10.63
CA LEU A 106 10.48 6.64 -10.37
C LEU A 106 11.11 5.60 -11.31
N PRO A 107 12.40 5.77 -11.66
CA PRO A 107 13.20 4.67 -12.20
C PRO A 107 13.14 3.45 -11.27
N PHE A 108 13.20 2.25 -11.84
CA PHE A 108 12.97 1.02 -11.07
C PHE A 108 13.90 0.86 -9.87
N GLU A 109 15.18 1.18 -10.03
CA GLU A 109 16.20 1.11 -8.98
C GLU A 109 15.89 2.08 -7.84
N GLU A 110 15.46 3.30 -8.16
CA GLU A 110 15.07 4.31 -7.18
C GLU A 110 13.79 3.90 -6.45
N TYR A 111 12.85 3.31 -7.18
CA TYR A 111 11.64 2.74 -6.58
C TYR A 111 11.98 1.63 -5.57
N LEU A 112 12.91 0.73 -5.90
CA LEU A 112 13.36 -0.31 -4.98
C LEU A 112 14.04 0.27 -3.73
N GLN A 113 14.86 1.32 -3.88
CA GLN A 113 15.46 2.03 -2.74
C GLN A 113 14.39 2.61 -1.81
N LEU A 114 13.33 3.18 -2.39
CA LEU A 114 12.22 3.69 -1.61
C LEU A 114 11.46 2.57 -0.88
N CYS A 115 11.19 1.45 -1.55
CA CYS A 115 10.58 0.27 -0.94
C CYS A 115 11.42 -0.28 0.22
N ASP A 116 12.74 -0.28 0.08
CA ASP A 116 13.65 -0.69 1.16
C ASP A 116 13.61 0.27 2.36
N ALA A 117 13.52 1.57 2.11
CA ALA A 117 13.33 2.57 3.16
C ALA A 117 11.99 2.42 3.91
N ILE A 118 10.93 1.98 3.24
CA ILE A 118 9.62 1.65 3.85
C ILE A 118 9.74 0.38 4.71
N GLY A 119 10.53 -0.59 4.28
CA GLY A 119 10.80 -1.82 5.03
C GLY A 119 9.68 -2.87 4.92
N ASP A 120 9.49 -3.68 5.98
CA ASP A 120 8.64 -4.89 5.94
C ASP A 120 7.15 -4.65 5.71
N THR A 121 6.67 -3.43 5.87
CA THR A 121 5.26 -3.07 5.63
C THR A 121 4.94 -2.83 4.15
N VAL A 122 5.96 -2.84 3.28
CA VAL A 122 5.80 -2.48 1.87
C VAL A 122 4.88 -3.44 1.11
N VAL A 123 4.02 -2.85 0.30
CA VAL A 123 3.27 -3.50 -0.78
C VAL A 123 3.73 -2.87 -2.08
N HIS A 124 4.32 -3.67 -2.97
CA HIS A 124 4.83 -3.19 -4.24
C HIS A 124 3.69 -2.92 -5.22
N HIS A 125 3.77 -1.84 -5.98
CA HIS A 125 2.81 -1.56 -7.04
C HIS A 125 3.29 -2.13 -8.37
N GLY A 126 2.51 -3.01 -9.01
CA GLY A 126 2.92 -3.72 -10.23
C GLY A 126 3.23 -2.82 -11.43
N LYS A 127 2.73 -1.58 -11.45
CA LYS A 127 2.99 -0.64 -12.56
C LYS A 127 4.48 -0.32 -12.77
N VAL A 128 5.33 -0.50 -11.75
CA VAL A 128 6.79 -0.27 -11.89
C VAL A 128 7.49 -1.40 -12.63
N ILE A 129 6.82 -2.53 -12.82
CA ILE A 129 7.36 -3.72 -13.47
C ILE A 129 7.05 -3.62 -14.96
N THR A 130 8.06 -3.41 -15.78
CA THR A 130 7.92 -3.22 -17.23
C THR A 130 8.61 -4.30 -18.07
N ASN A 131 9.35 -5.21 -17.42
CA ASN A 131 10.03 -6.31 -18.06
C ASN A 131 10.21 -7.51 -17.11
N ARG A 132 10.67 -8.65 -17.64
CA ARG A 132 10.82 -9.91 -16.91
C ARG A 132 11.91 -9.86 -15.82
N GLU A 133 12.98 -9.09 -16.05
CA GLU A 133 14.06 -8.94 -15.07
C GLU A 133 13.55 -8.23 -13.81
N GLN A 134 12.84 -7.12 -13.99
CA GLN A 134 12.19 -6.39 -12.89
C GLN A 134 11.16 -7.26 -12.16
N LEU A 135 10.37 -8.05 -12.90
CA LEU A 135 9.43 -8.98 -12.29
C LEU A 135 10.18 -10.01 -11.45
N ALA A 136 11.26 -10.60 -11.94
CA ALA A 136 12.06 -11.57 -11.20
C ALA A 136 12.65 -10.97 -9.91
N ILE A 137 13.13 -9.73 -9.94
CA ILE A 137 13.64 -9.01 -8.76
C ILE A 137 12.52 -8.82 -7.73
N VAL A 138 11.34 -8.35 -8.19
CA VAL A 138 10.20 -8.13 -7.29
C VAL A 138 9.73 -9.48 -6.69
N LEU A 139 9.60 -10.54 -7.48
CA LEU A 139 9.22 -11.87 -7.00
C LEU A 139 10.21 -12.42 -5.96
N ALA A 140 11.51 -12.15 -6.12
CA ALA A 140 12.54 -12.57 -5.18
C ALA A 140 12.57 -11.75 -3.88
N THR A 141 12.10 -10.51 -3.90
CA THR A 141 12.26 -9.58 -2.78
C THR A 141 10.95 -9.15 -2.12
N ALA A 142 9.84 -9.13 -2.86
CA ALA A 142 8.54 -8.71 -2.38
C ALA A 142 7.77 -9.84 -1.69
N LYS A 143 7.09 -9.50 -0.61
CA LYS A 143 6.08 -10.39 0.01
C LYS A 143 4.70 -10.14 -0.59
N ARG A 144 4.43 -8.90 -1.04
CA ARG A 144 3.11 -8.43 -1.48
C ARG A 144 3.22 -7.58 -2.73
N ILE A 145 2.33 -7.85 -3.69
CA ILE A 145 2.20 -7.05 -4.91
C ILE A 145 0.75 -6.59 -5.07
N HIS A 146 0.57 -5.31 -5.31
CA HIS A 146 -0.71 -4.73 -5.69
C HIS A 146 -0.80 -4.60 -7.21
N LEU A 147 -1.76 -5.29 -7.81
CA LEU A 147 -2.11 -5.23 -9.22
C LEU A 147 -3.55 -4.73 -9.37
N PRO A 148 -3.77 -3.45 -9.70
CA PRO A 148 -5.09 -2.96 -10.06
C PRO A 148 -5.65 -3.69 -11.27
N THR A 149 -6.95 -3.88 -11.34
CA THR A 149 -7.62 -4.65 -12.42
C THR A 149 -7.35 -4.09 -13.82
N ASN A 150 -7.22 -2.77 -13.97
CA ASN A 150 -6.82 -2.17 -15.24
C ASN A 150 -5.39 -2.56 -15.67
N LEU A 151 -4.46 -2.71 -14.71
CA LEU A 151 -3.10 -3.17 -14.99
C LEU A 151 -3.08 -4.66 -15.34
N ILE A 152 -3.92 -5.47 -14.69
CA ILE A 152 -4.10 -6.88 -15.05
C ILE A 152 -4.56 -7.00 -16.51
N ARG A 153 -5.60 -6.24 -16.91
CA ARG A 153 -6.08 -6.22 -18.29
C ARG A 153 -4.98 -5.81 -19.29
N TYR A 154 -4.21 -4.77 -18.92
CA TYR A 154 -3.08 -4.31 -19.75
C TYR A 154 -2.00 -5.39 -19.90
N TRP A 155 -1.64 -6.09 -18.82
CA TRP A 155 -0.65 -7.15 -18.93
C TRP A 155 -1.16 -8.34 -19.75
N GLN A 156 -2.43 -8.68 -19.63
CA GLN A 156 -3.04 -9.75 -20.42
C GLN A 156 -3.05 -9.43 -21.94
N SER A 157 -3.22 -8.16 -22.33
CA SER A 157 -3.29 -7.77 -23.74
C SER A 157 -1.96 -7.32 -24.34
N GLU A 158 -1.13 -6.60 -23.57
CA GLU A 158 0.05 -5.91 -24.10
C GLU A 158 1.38 -6.42 -23.52
N GLN A 159 1.32 -7.23 -22.43
CA GLN A 159 2.50 -7.72 -21.72
C GLN A 159 2.31 -9.21 -21.33
N GLU A 160 1.89 -10.01 -22.30
CA GLU A 160 1.50 -11.41 -22.07
C GLU A 160 2.59 -12.23 -21.37
N GLU A 161 3.86 -12.03 -21.73
CA GLU A 161 4.99 -12.73 -21.09
C GLU A 161 5.12 -12.40 -19.60
N LEU A 162 4.92 -11.14 -19.21
CA LEU A 162 4.93 -10.75 -17.79
C LEU A 162 3.75 -11.39 -17.07
N TRP A 163 2.59 -11.40 -17.71
CA TRP A 163 1.39 -11.98 -17.16
C TRP A 163 1.56 -13.49 -16.91
N ILE A 164 2.00 -14.24 -17.91
CA ILE A 164 2.24 -15.68 -17.81
C ILE A 164 3.29 -15.98 -16.72
N THR A 165 4.37 -15.20 -16.67
CA THR A 165 5.42 -15.37 -15.65
C THR A 165 4.84 -15.14 -14.25
N LEU A 166 4.06 -14.08 -14.05
CA LEU A 166 3.45 -13.80 -12.75
C LEU A 166 2.46 -14.90 -12.34
N GLN A 167 1.65 -15.42 -13.26
CA GLN A 167 0.70 -16.49 -12.96
C GLN A 167 1.38 -17.75 -12.41
N GLN A 168 2.59 -18.09 -12.89
CA GLN A 168 3.38 -19.21 -12.39
C GLN A 168 3.79 -19.03 -10.92
N HIS A 169 3.81 -17.80 -10.44
CA HIS A 169 4.21 -17.43 -9.07
C HIS A 169 3.05 -16.99 -8.16
N PHE A 170 1.79 -17.20 -8.58
CA PHE A 170 0.63 -16.83 -7.75
C PHE A 170 0.59 -17.50 -6.37
N HIS A 171 1.22 -18.68 -6.23
CA HIS A 171 1.31 -19.39 -4.95
C HIS A 171 2.42 -18.83 -4.03
N ASP A 172 3.39 -18.14 -4.59
CA ASP A 172 4.60 -17.69 -3.86
C ASP A 172 4.45 -16.27 -3.33
N ILE A 173 3.45 -15.52 -3.80
CA ILE A 173 3.30 -14.11 -3.49
C ILE A 173 1.88 -13.77 -3.04
N THR A 174 1.78 -12.88 -2.08
CA THR A 174 0.49 -12.33 -1.66
C THR A 174 0.05 -11.24 -2.62
N MET A 175 -1.15 -11.41 -3.18
CA MET A 175 -1.72 -10.50 -4.16
C MET A 175 -2.73 -9.55 -3.52
N TRP A 176 -2.64 -8.29 -3.92
CA TRP A 176 -3.63 -7.24 -3.65
C TRP A 176 -4.16 -6.71 -4.97
N SER A 177 -5.43 -6.32 -5.01
CA SER A 177 -6.01 -5.71 -6.21
C SER A 177 -6.92 -4.53 -5.88
N THR A 178 -7.49 -3.90 -6.91
CA THR A 178 -8.48 -2.82 -6.74
C THR A 178 -9.76 -3.21 -7.45
N VAL A 179 -10.90 -2.96 -6.80
CA VAL A 179 -12.24 -3.21 -7.34
C VAL A 179 -13.01 -1.89 -7.40
N HIS A 180 -13.53 -1.58 -8.57
CA HIS A 180 -14.38 -0.40 -8.83
C HIS A 180 -15.84 -0.77 -9.11
N ASN A 181 -16.06 -1.95 -9.69
CA ASN A 181 -17.34 -2.42 -10.18
C ASN A 181 -17.38 -3.96 -10.30
N GLU A 182 -18.48 -4.49 -10.78
CA GLU A 182 -18.70 -5.92 -10.96
C GLU A 182 -17.80 -6.55 -12.04
N ASP A 183 -17.43 -5.81 -13.07
CA ASP A 183 -16.56 -6.35 -14.13
C ASP A 183 -15.14 -6.59 -13.62
N ASP A 184 -14.68 -5.81 -12.64
CA ASP A 184 -13.46 -6.08 -11.93
C ASP A 184 -13.54 -7.37 -11.10
N ILE A 185 -14.70 -7.62 -10.46
CA ILE A 185 -14.94 -8.85 -9.70
C ILE A 185 -14.95 -10.07 -10.63
N LYS A 186 -15.64 -10.00 -11.78
CA LYS A 186 -15.67 -11.07 -12.78
C LYS A 186 -14.27 -11.39 -13.28
N LEU A 187 -13.46 -10.35 -13.55
CA LEU A 187 -12.07 -10.54 -13.96
C LEU A 187 -11.29 -11.30 -12.88
N LEU A 188 -11.27 -10.80 -11.65
CA LEU A 188 -10.53 -11.45 -10.56
C LEU A 188 -11.01 -12.88 -10.35
N ALA A 189 -12.32 -13.12 -10.37
CA ALA A 189 -12.91 -14.47 -10.22
C ALA A 189 -12.44 -15.42 -11.32
N SER A 190 -12.30 -14.95 -12.57
CA SER A 190 -11.83 -15.77 -13.69
C SER A 190 -10.35 -16.16 -13.57
N LEU A 191 -9.57 -15.46 -12.77
CA LEU A 191 -8.13 -15.69 -12.61
C LEU A 191 -7.78 -16.74 -11.56
N GLY A 192 -8.67 -16.98 -10.60
CA GLY A 192 -8.45 -17.97 -9.54
C GLY A 192 -7.18 -17.72 -8.72
N ILE A 193 -6.91 -16.45 -8.35
CA ILE A 193 -5.69 -16.06 -7.62
C ILE A 193 -5.71 -16.66 -6.22
N PRO A 194 -4.84 -17.63 -5.88
CA PRO A 194 -4.96 -18.38 -4.62
C PRO A 194 -4.69 -17.53 -3.38
N ASN A 195 -3.78 -16.57 -3.49
CA ASN A 195 -3.33 -15.71 -2.39
C ASN A 195 -3.82 -14.27 -2.55
N LEU A 196 -5.05 -14.06 -3.04
CA LEU A 196 -5.69 -12.73 -3.02
C LEU A 196 -6.09 -12.40 -1.58
N GLU A 197 -5.31 -11.54 -0.93
CA GLU A 197 -5.50 -11.19 0.49
C GLU A 197 -6.41 -9.98 0.66
N TYR A 198 -6.16 -8.92 -0.11
CA TYR A 198 -6.91 -7.67 0.00
C TYR A 198 -7.41 -7.15 -1.34
N VAL A 199 -8.59 -6.52 -1.29
CA VAL A 199 -9.10 -5.70 -2.39
C VAL A 199 -9.35 -4.27 -1.91
N LEU A 200 -8.75 -3.30 -2.61
CA LEU A 200 -9.01 -1.88 -2.40
C LEU A 200 -10.29 -1.50 -3.16
N ILE A 201 -11.32 -1.10 -2.44
CA ILE A 201 -12.61 -0.71 -3.01
C ILE A 201 -12.61 0.81 -3.17
N SER A 202 -12.68 1.30 -4.40
CA SER A 202 -12.38 2.71 -4.73
C SER A 202 -13.21 3.26 -5.89
N PRO A 203 -13.53 4.58 -5.86
CA PRO A 203 -13.40 5.47 -4.72
C PRO A 203 -14.64 5.41 -3.82
N ILE A 204 -14.48 5.31 -2.51
CA ILE A 204 -15.62 5.28 -1.57
C ILE A 204 -16.26 6.68 -1.47
N PHE A 205 -15.45 7.71 -1.25
CA PHE A 205 -15.89 9.11 -1.17
C PHE A 205 -15.29 9.95 -2.31
N PRO A 206 -15.82 11.15 -2.58
CA PRO A 206 -15.20 12.08 -3.52
C PRO A 206 -13.73 12.32 -3.18
N THR A 207 -12.89 12.38 -4.21
CA THR A 207 -11.45 12.55 -4.02
C THR A 207 -10.86 13.40 -5.13
N PRO A 208 -9.89 14.29 -4.84
CA PRO A 208 -9.20 15.10 -5.85
C PRO A 208 -8.56 14.28 -6.97
N CYS A 209 -8.12 13.04 -6.66
CA CYS A 209 -7.52 12.14 -7.65
C CYS A 209 -8.49 11.63 -8.73
N LYS A 210 -9.81 11.78 -8.52
CA LYS A 210 -10.87 11.43 -9.47
C LYS A 210 -11.88 12.57 -9.53
N THR A 211 -11.44 13.73 -10.03
CA THR A 211 -12.25 14.94 -10.11
C THR A 211 -13.59 14.67 -10.80
N GLY A 212 -14.68 15.14 -10.19
CA GLY A 212 -16.05 14.96 -10.69
C GLY A 212 -16.69 13.60 -10.37
N HIS A 213 -15.94 12.65 -9.79
CA HIS A 213 -16.54 11.37 -9.37
C HIS A 213 -17.06 11.49 -7.93
N PRO A 214 -18.37 11.26 -7.67
CA PRO A 214 -18.99 11.44 -6.35
C PRO A 214 -18.56 10.38 -5.32
N GLY A 215 -17.80 9.38 -5.72
CA GLY A 215 -17.59 8.15 -4.96
C GLY A 215 -18.76 7.18 -5.14
N ILE A 216 -18.51 5.90 -4.86
CA ILE A 216 -19.54 4.85 -4.95
C ILE A 216 -20.37 4.74 -3.66
N GLY A 217 -19.89 5.34 -2.58
CA GLY A 217 -20.47 5.25 -1.25
C GLY A 217 -20.21 3.93 -0.54
N VAL A 218 -20.32 3.93 0.78
CA VAL A 218 -19.96 2.80 1.64
C VAL A 218 -20.88 1.61 1.45
N LYS A 219 -22.17 1.84 1.21
CA LYS A 219 -23.16 0.77 0.96
C LYS A 219 -22.77 -0.04 -0.27
N ARG A 220 -22.49 0.66 -1.37
CA ARG A 220 -22.05 0.03 -2.61
C ARG A 220 -20.71 -0.69 -2.44
N GLY A 221 -19.76 -0.08 -1.72
CA GLY A 221 -18.50 -0.73 -1.38
C GLY A 221 -18.69 -2.05 -0.64
N LYS A 222 -19.60 -2.10 0.33
CA LYS A 222 -19.97 -3.33 1.05
C LYS A 222 -20.58 -4.40 0.13
N GLU A 223 -21.40 -4.01 -0.83
CA GLU A 223 -22.00 -4.93 -1.80
C GLU A 223 -20.91 -5.56 -2.69
N LEU A 224 -19.99 -4.75 -3.22
CA LEU A 224 -18.86 -5.26 -4.00
C LEU A 224 -17.97 -6.20 -3.17
N LEU A 225 -17.71 -5.86 -1.90
CA LEU A 225 -16.96 -6.74 -1.00
C LEU A 225 -17.64 -8.09 -0.81
N LYS A 226 -18.94 -8.11 -0.57
CA LYS A 226 -19.69 -9.35 -0.46
C LYS A 226 -19.65 -10.18 -1.75
N GLN A 227 -19.76 -9.54 -2.90
CA GLN A 227 -19.70 -10.23 -4.20
C GLN A 227 -18.31 -10.88 -4.42
N ILE A 228 -17.21 -10.15 -4.20
CA ILE A 228 -15.87 -10.76 -4.36
C ILE A 228 -15.65 -11.90 -3.35
N GLN A 229 -16.19 -11.80 -2.15
CA GLN A 229 -16.08 -12.84 -1.12
C GLN A 229 -16.83 -14.13 -1.48
N THR A 230 -17.75 -14.13 -2.46
CA THR A 230 -18.33 -15.37 -2.98
C THR A 230 -17.32 -16.21 -3.77
N HIS A 231 -16.31 -15.58 -4.34
CA HIS A 231 -15.23 -16.22 -5.09
C HIS A 231 -13.96 -16.41 -4.26
N TYR A 232 -13.70 -15.46 -3.36
CA TYR A 232 -12.54 -15.42 -2.47
C TYR A 232 -12.99 -15.22 -1.02
N PRO A 233 -13.45 -16.26 -0.32
CA PRO A 233 -14.04 -16.12 1.03
C PRO A 233 -13.11 -15.45 2.06
N GLN A 234 -11.78 -15.56 1.87
CA GLN A 234 -10.78 -15.03 2.78
C GLN A 234 -10.41 -13.56 2.49
N VAL A 235 -10.84 -13.02 1.33
CA VAL A 235 -10.42 -11.67 0.93
C VAL A 235 -10.99 -10.63 1.87
N GLN A 236 -10.14 -9.67 2.23
CA GLN A 236 -10.53 -8.54 3.06
C GLN A 236 -10.66 -7.26 2.21
N GLY A 237 -11.61 -6.40 2.61
CA GLY A 237 -11.87 -5.14 1.93
C GLY A 237 -11.16 -3.98 2.59
N ILE A 238 -10.53 -3.14 1.78
CA ILE A 238 -9.92 -1.88 2.19
C ILE A 238 -10.66 -0.75 1.47
N ALA A 239 -11.28 0.15 2.24
CA ALA A 239 -11.89 1.37 1.71
C ALA A 239 -10.80 2.34 1.24
N LEU A 240 -10.88 2.80 -0.01
CA LEU A 240 -9.96 3.77 -0.58
C LEU A 240 -10.73 4.91 -1.28
N GLY A 241 -10.16 6.11 -1.23
CA GLY A 241 -10.67 7.32 -1.88
C GLY A 241 -11.45 8.21 -0.94
N GLY A 242 -10.93 9.41 -0.70
CA GLY A 242 -11.51 10.44 0.15
C GLY A 242 -11.62 10.06 1.63
N ILE A 243 -10.85 9.07 2.11
CA ILE A 243 -10.85 8.64 3.51
C ILE A 243 -10.02 9.62 4.35
N HIS A 244 -10.60 10.04 5.48
CA HIS A 244 -9.98 10.94 6.46
C HIS A 244 -10.60 10.76 7.84
N GLU A 245 -10.11 11.49 8.84
CA GLU A 245 -10.50 11.40 10.26
C GLU A 245 -12.02 11.42 10.50
N HIS A 246 -12.76 12.22 9.75
CA HIS A 246 -14.20 12.41 10.02
C HIS A 246 -15.11 11.38 9.34
N ASN A 247 -14.59 10.52 8.46
CA ASN A 247 -15.42 9.58 7.70
C ASN A 247 -15.00 8.11 7.75
N TYR A 248 -13.78 7.77 8.18
CA TYR A 248 -13.30 6.37 8.21
C TYR A 248 -14.23 5.44 9.02
N GLN A 249 -14.80 5.93 10.12
CA GLN A 249 -15.69 5.12 10.96
C GLN A 249 -16.96 4.67 10.22
N THR A 250 -17.42 5.44 9.23
CA THR A 250 -18.55 5.04 8.40
C THR A 250 -18.24 3.77 7.60
N CYS A 251 -16.99 3.60 7.15
CA CYS A 251 -16.54 2.36 6.50
C CYS A 251 -16.61 1.18 7.46
N LEU A 252 -16.05 1.33 8.66
CA LEU A 252 -16.01 0.29 9.69
C LEU A 252 -17.42 -0.16 10.12
N GLN A 253 -18.34 0.77 10.28
CA GLN A 253 -19.77 0.50 10.58
C GLN A 253 -20.46 -0.32 9.49
N HIS A 254 -19.93 -0.32 8.27
CA HIS A 254 -20.44 -1.07 7.13
C HIS A 254 -19.63 -2.35 6.84
N SER A 255 -18.85 -2.83 7.80
CA SER A 255 -18.05 -4.06 7.71
C SER A 255 -16.90 -4.02 6.68
N ILE A 256 -16.46 -2.84 6.28
CA ILE A 256 -15.19 -2.65 5.57
C ILE A 256 -14.19 -2.24 6.64
N THR A 257 -13.41 -3.19 7.14
CA THR A 257 -12.60 -3.01 8.36
C THR A 257 -11.21 -2.44 8.07
N GLY A 258 -10.78 -2.46 6.80
CA GLY A 258 -9.55 -1.83 6.34
C GLY A 258 -9.80 -0.45 5.72
N VAL A 259 -8.88 0.48 5.92
CA VAL A 259 -8.90 1.80 5.30
C VAL A 259 -7.54 2.16 4.72
N ALA A 260 -7.55 2.84 3.57
CA ALA A 260 -6.35 3.34 2.91
C ALA A 260 -6.37 4.87 2.82
N ILE A 261 -5.25 5.49 3.20
CA ILE A 261 -5.08 6.94 3.21
C ILE A 261 -3.86 7.36 2.39
N MET A 262 -3.98 8.43 1.64
CA MET A 262 -2.89 9.01 0.86
C MET A 262 -2.64 10.47 1.25
N SER A 263 -3.59 11.35 1.02
CA SER A 263 -3.39 12.79 1.20
C SER A 263 -3.03 13.17 2.63
N ASP A 264 -3.70 12.61 3.63
CA ASP A 264 -3.41 12.91 5.03
C ASP A 264 -2.07 12.31 5.48
N PHE A 265 -1.69 11.15 4.93
CA PHE A 265 -0.36 10.59 5.16
C PHE A 265 0.73 11.45 4.52
N MET A 266 0.57 11.84 3.26
CA MET A 266 1.57 12.64 2.55
C MET A 266 1.76 14.05 3.14
N LYS A 267 0.72 14.68 3.69
CA LYS A 267 0.86 15.93 4.46
C LYS A 267 1.80 15.77 5.66
N ARG A 268 1.74 14.60 6.34
CA ARG A 268 2.63 14.30 7.46
C ARG A 268 4.05 14.05 7.03
N VAL A 269 4.23 13.33 5.90
CA VAL A 269 5.56 13.16 5.30
C VAL A 269 6.15 14.52 4.97
N HIS A 270 5.35 15.43 4.41
CA HIS A 270 5.79 16.80 4.09
C HIS A 270 6.25 17.57 5.34
N SER A 271 5.52 17.49 6.45
CA SER A 271 5.93 18.16 7.71
C SER A 271 7.25 17.66 8.30
N HIS A 272 7.76 16.52 7.84
CA HIS A 272 9.07 15.99 8.22
C HIS A 272 10.21 16.40 7.29
N ILE A 273 9.88 17.08 6.18
CA ILE A 273 10.84 17.56 5.18
C ILE A 273 11.19 19.02 5.46
N ASP A 274 10.24 19.82 5.94
CA ASP A 274 10.37 21.27 6.18
C ASP A 274 11.17 21.64 7.45
N ILE A 275 11.88 20.67 8.05
CA ILE A 275 12.75 20.86 9.21
C ILE A 275 14.21 20.63 8.80
#